data_74316a8434d94dede82cb6c5f0e8087f
#
_entry.id   74316a8434d94dede82cb6c5f0e8087f
#
_cell.length_a   1.000
_cell.length_b   1.000
_cell.length_c   1.000
_cell.angle_alpha   90.00
_cell.angle_beta   90.00
_cell.angle_gamma   90.00
#
_symmetry.space_group_name_H-M   'P 1'
#
loop_
_entity.id
_entity.type
_entity.pdbx_description
1 polymer ?
#
loop_
_entity_poly.entity_id
_entity_poly.type
_entity_poly.pdbx_seq_one_letter_code
_entity_poly.pdbx_strand_id
1 'polypeptide(L)'
;MKLRKTDSMFRKLILRRDNFTCQRCGRQYTEDNCRGLHVSHYWGRGRENTRFDFENCIALCYPCHEFHWGHGDERPEYMAFMLKRLGQKKYELLELRAHIAKKRDDRADEMILKQLLKGDKC
;
A
#
# COMPACT_ATOMS: atom_id res chain seq x y z
N MET A 1 6.49 -6.46 -13.03
CA MET A 1 5.09 -6.89 -12.85
C MET A 1 4.16 -5.88 -13.49
N LYS A 2 3.21 -6.37 -14.26
CA LYS A 2 2.30 -5.51 -15.00
C LYS A 2 1.26 -4.86 -14.09
N LEU A 3 1.05 -3.55 -14.25
CA LEU A 3 0.02 -2.82 -13.50
C LEU A 3 -1.38 -3.16 -14.03
N ARG A 4 -2.34 -3.18 -13.10
CA ARG A 4 -3.75 -3.38 -13.39
C ARG A 4 -4.50 -2.07 -13.18
N LYS A 5 -5.68 -1.94 -13.80
CA LYS A 5 -6.57 -0.80 -13.55
C LYS A 5 -6.87 -0.66 -12.05
N THR A 6 -7.07 -1.79 -11.37
CA THR A 6 -7.32 -1.81 -9.92
C THR A 6 -6.14 -1.31 -9.10
N ASP A 7 -4.91 -1.48 -9.56
CA ASP A 7 -3.74 -0.89 -8.89
C ASP A 7 -3.83 0.64 -8.86
N SER A 8 -4.26 1.24 -9.97
CA SER A 8 -4.41 2.70 -10.06
C SER A 8 -5.51 3.22 -9.13
N MET A 9 -6.62 2.50 -9.04
CA MET A 9 -7.72 2.83 -8.13
C MET A 9 -7.28 2.72 -6.68
N PHE A 10 -6.60 1.65 -6.33
CA PHE A 10 -6.08 1.41 -4.98
C PHE A 10 -5.06 2.48 -4.59
N ARG A 11 -4.20 2.88 -5.52
CA ARG A 11 -3.23 3.95 -5.30
C ARG A 11 -3.90 5.23 -4.81
N LYS A 12 -4.99 5.65 -5.45
CA LYS A 12 -5.72 6.86 -5.04
C LYS A 12 -6.17 6.78 -3.60
N LEU A 13 -6.69 5.63 -3.20
CA LEU A 13 -7.18 5.43 -1.83
C LEU A 13 -6.05 5.48 -0.80
N ILE A 14 -4.94 4.82 -1.08
CA ILE A 14 -3.79 4.79 -0.17
C ILE A 14 -3.17 6.19 -0.02
N LEU A 15 -2.95 6.89 -1.14
CA LEU A 15 -2.35 8.22 -1.08
C LEU A 15 -3.24 9.22 -0.31
N ARG A 16 -4.56 9.13 -0.50
CA ARG A 16 -5.51 9.97 0.25
C ARG A 16 -5.48 9.63 1.73
N ARG A 17 -5.51 8.34 2.07
CA ARG A 17 -5.45 7.91 3.49
C ARG A 17 -4.21 8.45 4.18
N ASP A 18 -3.06 8.43 3.50
CA ASP A 18 -1.78 8.87 4.05
C ASP A 18 -1.54 10.35 3.83
N ASN A 19 -2.58 11.08 3.39
CA ASN A 19 -2.55 12.53 3.21
C ASN A 19 -1.41 12.99 2.30
N PHE A 20 -1.13 12.22 1.24
CA PHE A 20 -0.09 12.52 0.25
C PHE A 20 1.28 12.75 0.88
N THR A 21 1.56 12.04 1.97
CA THR A 21 2.79 12.22 2.77
C THR A 21 3.57 10.91 2.82
N CYS A 22 4.87 10.98 2.54
CA CYS A 22 5.76 9.82 2.71
C CYS A 22 5.77 9.41 4.18
N GLN A 23 5.45 8.16 4.43
CA GLN A 23 5.33 7.67 5.81
C GLN A 23 6.70 7.43 6.48
N ARG A 24 7.79 7.42 5.71
CA ARG A 24 9.13 7.26 6.27
C ARG A 24 9.79 8.61 6.54
N CYS A 25 9.90 9.49 5.55
CA CYS A 25 10.64 10.74 5.71
C CYS A 25 9.75 11.97 5.93
N GLY A 26 8.44 11.83 5.79
CA GLY A 26 7.50 12.94 6.01
C GLY A 26 7.38 13.93 4.86
N ARG A 27 8.03 13.69 3.72
CA ARG A 27 7.91 14.57 2.56
C ARG A 27 6.46 14.65 2.09
N GLN A 28 5.97 15.88 1.93
CA GLN A 28 4.58 16.11 1.55
C GLN A 28 4.43 16.37 0.05
N TYR A 29 3.34 15.83 -0.51
CA TYR A 29 2.95 16.02 -1.89
C TYR A 29 1.53 16.58 -1.94
N THR A 30 1.02 16.87 -3.13
CA THR A 30 -0.37 17.29 -3.32
C THR A 30 -1.07 16.31 -4.26
N GLU A 31 -2.39 16.33 -4.26
CA GLU A 31 -3.16 15.46 -5.17
C GLU A 31 -2.79 15.72 -6.62
N ASP A 32 -2.54 16.99 -6.97
CA ASP A 32 -2.18 17.38 -8.35
C ASP A 32 -0.73 17.12 -8.70
N ASN A 33 0.12 16.92 -7.71
CA ASN A 33 1.55 16.71 -7.92
C ASN A 33 2.07 15.64 -6.97
N CYS A 34 1.72 14.39 -7.25
CA CYS A 34 2.10 13.25 -6.42
C CYS A 34 2.78 12.12 -7.22
N ARG A 35 3.33 12.46 -8.39
CA ARG A 35 3.97 11.45 -9.25
C ARG A 35 5.13 10.75 -8.55
N GLY A 36 5.89 11.47 -7.74
CA GLY A 36 7.01 10.91 -6.99
C GLY A 36 6.64 10.18 -5.72
N LEU A 37 5.34 10.08 -5.41
CA LEU A 37 4.85 9.36 -4.24
C LEU A 37 4.28 8.02 -4.68
N HIS A 38 4.80 6.93 -4.10
CA HIS A 38 4.47 5.57 -4.50
C HIS A 38 3.68 4.84 -3.43
N VAL A 39 2.97 3.79 -3.84
CA VAL A 39 2.37 2.85 -2.89
C VAL A 39 3.35 1.71 -2.68
N SER A 40 3.78 1.54 -1.45
CA SER A 40 4.68 0.44 -1.07
C SER A 40 3.86 -0.69 -0.46
N HIS A 41 4.03 -1.89 -1.00
CA HIS A 41 3.43 -3.11 -0.47
C HIS A 41 4.43 -3.77 0.45
N TYR A 42 4.14 -3.82 1.75
CA TYR A 42 5.04 -4.43 2.73
C TYR A 42 5.29 -5.91 2.40
N TRP A 43 4.21 -6.68 2.22
CA TRP A 43 4.28 -7.99 1.57
C TRP A 43 4.04 -7.74 0.08
N GLY A 44 4.97 -8.20 -0.75
CA GLY A 44 5.07 -7.82 -2.15
C GLY A 44 3.77 -7.92 -2.96
N ARG A 45 3.66 -7.07 -3.99
CA ARG A 45 2.47 -6.97 -4.84
C ARG A 45 2.10 -8.27 -5.57
N GLY A 46 3.02 -9.22 -5.66
CA GLY A 46 2.75 -10.53 -6.23
C GLY A 46 1.87 -11.42 -5.36
N ARG A 47 1.67 -11.07 -4.10
CA ARG A 47 0.81 -11.81 -3.17
C ARG A 47 -0.62 -11.30 -3.32
N GLU A 48 -1.43 -12.04 -4.05
CA GLU A 48 -2.77 -11.59 -4.44
C GLU A 48 -3.66 -11.25 -3.26
N ASN A 49 -3.56 -12.01 -2.17
CA ASN A 49 -4.43 -11.81 -1.01
C ASN A 49 -4.19 -10.49 -0.26
N THR A 50 -3.00 -9.91 -0.40
CA THR A 50 -2.65 -8.64 0.25
C THR A 50 -2.36 -7.52 -0.74
N ARG A 51 -2.57 -7.76 -2.03
CA ARG A 51 -2.31 -6.77 -3.08
C ARG A 51 -3.14 -5.49 -2.89
N PHE A 52 -4.41 -5.63 -2.48
CA PHE A 52 -5.32 -4.51 -2.24
C PHE A 52 -5.73 -4.43 -0.78
N ASP A 53 -4.82 -4.77 0.11
CA ASP A 53 -5.05 -4.77 1.56
C ASP A 53 -4.51 -3.46 2.14
N PHE A 54 -5.40 -2.65 2.73
CA PHE A 54 -5.03 -1.35 3.26
C PHE A 54 -3.99 -1.44 4.38
N GLU A 55 -3.99 -2.53 5.14
CA GLU A 55 -3.01 -2.72 6.21
C GLU A 55 -1.62 -3.08 5.66
N ASN A 56 -1.55 -3.55 4.42
CA ASN A 56 -0.29 -3.97 3.81
C ASN A 56 0.47 -2.84 3.11
N CYS A 57 -0.14 -1.67 2.97
CA CYS A 57 0.40 -0.64 2.07
C CYS A 57 0.53 0.70 2.74
N ILE A 58 1.58 1.43 2.37
CA ILE A 58 1.81 2.81 2.81
C ILE A 58 2.35 3.65 1.65
N ALA A 59 2.18 4.97 1.75
CA ALA A 59 2.75 5.90 0.79
C ALA A 59 4.22 6.14 1.14
N LEU A 60 5.09 6.00 0.14
CA LEU A 60 6.52 6.30 0.27
C LEU A 60 6.98 7.13 -0.93
N CYS A 61 7.81 8.15 -0.70
CA CYS A 61 8.42 8.88 -1.80
C CYS A 61 9.40 7.96 -2.55
N TYR A 62 9.74 8.35 -3.79
CA TYR A 62 10.60 7.52 -4.64
C TYR A 62 11.88 7.07 -3.95
N PRO A 63 12.69 7.96 -3.33
CA PRO A 63 13.91 7.50 -2.67
C PRO A 63 13.64 6.51 -1.53
N CYS A 64 12.65 6.77 -0.68
CA CYS A 64 12.33 5.88 0.43
C CYS A 64 11.84 4.52 -0.04
N HIS A 65 11.07 4.49 -1.13
CA HIS A 65 10.57 3.26 -1.72
C HIS A 65 11.66 2.49 -2.44
N GLU A 66 12.45 3.17 -3.26
CA GLU A 66 13.43 2.50 -4.12
C GLU A 66 14.71 2.11 -3.38
N PHE A 67 15.20 2.97 -2.49
CA PHE A 67 16.52 2.78 -1.88
C PHE A 67 16.51 2.37 -0.42
N HIS A 68 15.36 2.42 0.25
CA HIS A 68 15.28 2.13 1.68
C HIS A 68 14.32 0.99 2.01
N TRP A 69 13.01 1.25 2.00
CA TRP A 69 12.04 0.26 2.50
C TRP A 69 11.46 -0.67 1.44
N GLY A 70 11.05 -0.14 0.31
CA GLY A 70 10.36 -0.95 -0.69
C GLY A 70 11.25 -1.97 -1.38
N HIS A 71 12.32 -1.47 -1.99
CA HIS A 71 13.26 -2.28 -2.77
C HIS A 71 14.67 -2.27 -2.16
N GLY A 72 14.87 -1.51 -1.10
CA GLY A 72 16.14 -1.45 -0.40
C GLY A 72 16.33 -2.59 0.58
N ASP A 73 17.42 -2.53 1.33
CA ASP A 73 17.79 -3.56 2.29
C ASP A 73 17.50 -3.19 3.74
N GLU A 74 16.67 -2.18 3.98
CA GLU A 74 16.30 -1.73 5.32
C GLU A 74 15.00 -2.40 5.80
N ARG A 75 14.87 -3.67 5.54
CA ARG A 75 13.69 -4.45 5.93
C ARG A 75 13.40 -4.43 7.43
N PRO A 76 14.41 -4.55 8.31
CA PRO A 76 14.14 -4.49 9.74
C PRO A 76 13.53 -3.19 10.20
N GLU A 77 13.95 -2.05 9.63
CA GLU A 77 13.37 -0.73 9.94
C GLU A 77 11.91 -0.65 9.47
N TYR A 78 11.63 -1.15 8.27
CA TYR A 78 10.27 -1.19 7.73
C TYR A 78 9.37 -2.08 8.59
N MET A 79 9.87 -3.23 9.01
CA MET A 79 9.15 -4.14 9.90
C MET A 79 8.79 -3.45 11.23
N ALA A 80 9.76 -2.75 11.83
CA ALA A 80 9.52 -2.02 13.08
C ALA A 80 8.43 -0.97 12.91
N PHE A 81 8.42 -0.25 11.80
CA PHE A 81 7.38 0.73 11.49
C PHE A 81 6.01 0.07 11.39
N MET A 82 5.92 -1.05 10.66
CA MET A 82 4.65 -1.75 10.46
C MET A 82 4.12 -2.33 11.77
N LEU A 83 5.00 -2.86 12.62
CA LEU A 83 4.62 -3.37 13.93
C LEU A 83 4.05 -2.25 14.80
N LYS A 84 4.68 -1.08 14.79
CA LYS A 84 4.21 0.08 15.56
C LYS A 84 2.87 0.59 15.03
N ARG A 85 2.72 0.65 13.71
CA ARG A 85 1.50 1.15 13.06
C ARG A 85 0.30 0.23 13.27
N LEU A 86 0.49 -1.06 13.10
CA LEU A 86 -0.59 -2.05 13.17
C LEU A 86 -0.80 -2.62 14.56
N GLY A 87 0.27 -2.75 15.33
CA GLY A 87 0.28 -3.53 16.56
C GLY A 87 0.56 -4.99 16.26
N GLN A 88 1.00 -5.73 17.26
CA GLN A 88 1.46 -7.11 17.13
C GLN A 88 0.40 -8.01 16.49
N LYS A 89 -0.83 -7.96 16.99
CA LYS A 89 -1.89 -8.85 16.53
C LYS A 89 -2.25 -8.62 15.07
N LYS A 90 -2.45 -7.36 14.67
CA LYS A 90 -2.79 -7.04 13.29
C LYS A 90 -1.64 -7.35 12.34
N TYR A 91 -0.40 -7.13 12.80
CA TYR A 91 0.77 -7.47 12.01
C TYR A 91 0.82 -8.98 11.71
N GLU A 92 0.59 -9.81 12.74
CA GLU A 92 0.60 -11.26 12.56
C GLU A 92 -0.55 -11.73 11.65
N LEU A 93 -1.72 -11.13 11.78
CA LEU A 93 -2.85 -11.45 10.91
C LEU A 93 -2.58 -11.05 9.45
N LEU A 94 -1.91 -9.91 9.24
CA LEU A 94 -1.50 -9.51 7.91
C LEU A 94 -0.51 -10.51 7.31
N GLU A 95 0.46 -10.95 8.09
CA GLU A 95 1.44 -11.94 7.66
C GLU A 95 0.75 -13.24 7.23
N LEU A 96 -0.23 -13.69 8.01
CA LEU A 96 -1.01 -14.88 7.67
C LEU A 96 -1.73 -14.69 6.32
N ARG A 97 -2.41 -13.53 6.14
CA ARG A 97 -3.11 -13.25 4.89
C ARG A 97 -2.15 -13.24 3.70
N ALA A 98 -0.94 -12.72 3.89
CA ALA A 98 0.06 -12.64 2.82
C ALA A 98 0.49 -14.03 2.34
N HIS A 99 0.42 -15.03 3.20
CA HIS A 99 0.85 -16.40 2.89
C HIS A 99 -0.30 -17.32 2.50
N ILE A 100 -1.53 -16.80 2.46
CA ILE A 100 -2.69 -17.56 1.98
C ILE A 100 -2.89 -17.28 0.50
N ALA A 101 -2.93 -18.33 -0.31
CA ALA A 101 -3.16 -18.21 -1.75
C ALA A 101 -4.57 -17.71 -2.01
N LYS A 102 -4.71 -16.78 -2.97
CA LYS A 102 -6.00 -16.24 -3.39
C LYS A 102 -6.02 -16.14 -4.91
N LYS A 103 -7.13 -16.55 -5.50
CA LYS A 103 -7.33 -16.41 -6.94
C LYS A 103 -7.61 -14.96 -7.29
N ARG A 104 -6.96 -14.46 -8.34
CA ARG A 104 -7.20 -13.12 -8.87
C ARG A 104 -8.64 -12.99 -9.37
N ASP A 105 -9.32 -11.91 -8.98
CA ASP A 105 -10.67 -11.59 -9.43
C ASP A 105 -10.79 -10.08 -9.69
N ASP A 106 -10.43 -9.68 -10.90
CA ASP A 106 -10.38 -8.26 -11.28
C ASP A 106 -11.75 -7.59 -11.19
N ARG A 107 -12.82 -8.32 -11.50
CA ARG A 107 -14.18 -7.76 -11.49
C ARG A 107 -14.62 -7.43 -10.06
N ALA A 108 -14.42 -8.37 -9.14
CA ALA A 108 -14.77 -8.15 -7.73
C ALA A 108 -13.93 -7.02 -7.15
N ASP A 109 -12.63 -7.01 -7.40
CA ASP A 109 -11.73 -5.96 -6.90
C ASP A 109 -12.13 -4.59 -7.43
N GLU A 110 -12.47 -4.50 -8.73
CA GLU A 110 -12.90 -3.23 -9.32
C GLU A 110 -14.18 -2.71 -8.69
N MET A 111 -15.14 -3.59 -8.44
CA MET A 111 -16.41 -3.21 -7.80
C MET A 111 -16.19 -2.65 -6.39
N ILE A 112 -15.38 -3.34 -5.60
CA ILE A 112 -15.08 -2.92 -4.23
C ILE A 112 -14.36 -1.57 -4.22
N LEU A 113 -13.32 -1.42 -5.04
CA LEU A 113 -12.52 -0.20 -5.09
C LEU A 113 -13.34 0.99 -5.60
N LYS A 114 -14.23 0.79 -6.58
CA LYS A 114 -15.13 1.85 -7.04
C LYS A 114 -16.03 2.35 -5.92
N GLN A 115 -16.58 1.45 -5.11
CA GLN A 115 -17.44 1.85 -4.00
C GLN A 115 -16.67 2.63 -2.95
N LEU A 116 -15.45 2.20 -2.64
CA LEU A 116 -14.59 2.91 -1.68
C LEU A 116 -14.23 4.30 -2.19
N LEU A 117 -13.94 4.45 -3.48
CA LEU A 117 -13.63 5.75 -4.08
C LEU A 117 -14.82 6.69 -4.04
N LYS A 118 -16.04 6.19 -4.22
CA LYS A 118 -17.26 7.00 -4.10
C LYS A 118 -17.45 7.51 -2.68
N GLY A 119 -17.28 6.63 -1.69
CA GLY A 119 -17.40 7.02 -0.28
C GLY A 119 -16.35 8.05 0.12
N ASP A 120 -15.18 7.99 -0.50
CA ASP A 120 -14.05 8.86 -0.18
C ASP A 120 -14.23 10.29 -0.70
N LYS A 121 -15.25 10.53 -1.52
CA LYS A 121 -15.52 11.85 -2.11
C LYS A 121 -16.38 12.76 -1.23
N CYS A 122 -16.76 12.31 -0.09
CA CYS A 122 -17.64 13.07 0.81
C CYS A 122 -16.98 14.30 1.39
#